data_d86a0b70fbce6c8901d6de062676aa84
#
_entry.id   d86a0b70fbce6c8901d6de062676aa84
#
_cell.length_a   1.000
_cell.length_b   1.000
_cell.length_c   1.000
_cell.angle_alpha   90.00
_cell.angle_beta   90.00
_cell.angle_gamma   90.00
#
_symmetry.space_group_name_H-M   'P 1'
#
loop_
_entity.id
_entity.type
_entity.pdbx_description
1 polymer ?
#
loop_
_entity_poly.entity_id
_entity_poly.type
_entity_poly.pdbx_seq_one_letter_code
_entity_poly.pdbx_strand_id
1 'polypeptide(L)'
;MSLKLNRRTFLRGVGAALPLPYLHLMEASAKTTNGGKPPVRFMTLFKPNGVHPPSWNINGGTEFDFRMSPLMRPFAHHKQDLLILDNMGDFGFSSHANSTRRFLSGHHQNTKSPSVDQLIADKIGQDTPHRSLELTTEGLFTNQIGCSYISYDKNGDPVPRESDPQLIFDRLFRNPLSHPAKRREMASLLDAVNDDAKSLARKAGREDQEILDEYLTVVRQTEQRLENLKNAPNAGIDFSKLKRPGRAANLNEQVETMLDLVALALWTDSTRCATYMLGNSNSRIIFDFLGIKEQHHYLSHFFRNNSRHNLDQLLKITLWHMEKFDYLLNRMKSYKDQHGTLLDHSLVMFGSGMGHSDNHTATRIPMILAGQGGGMIKTGRYLRYAENQQVGRLHLALMQKFGVDISSYADSDKPLPGLDGSPFKPYRERPFESWVKKAGGTITAQGRLRLSEDLNEAKIFYIDVAGKPSVRIEVAFRDFHDFNLAYHCGTAIKLTGSGVDRGGQLVITKVTELKSLFGRKPGTQNG
;
A
#
# COMPACT_ATOMS: atom_id res chain seq x y z
N MET A 1 32.03 -6.39 34.37
CA MET A 1 32.32 -6.07 32.95
C MET A 1 30.97 -5.90 32.25
N SER A 2 30.65 -4.71 31.76
CA SER A 2 29.41 -4.54 30.98
C SER A 2 29.57 -5.23 29.64
N LEU A 3 28.64 -6.09 29.30
CA LEU A 3 28.57 -6.76 27.99
C LEU A 3 28.37 -5.69 26.93
N LYS A 4 29.31 -5.57 25.98
CA LYS A 4 29.16 -4.66 24.80
C LYS A 4 28.72 -5.51 23.61
N LEU A 5 27.45 -5.37 23.23
CA LEU A 5 26.95 -5.99 21.99
C LEU A 5 27.07 -5.02 20.82
N ASN A 6 27.45 -5.54 19.66
CA ASN A 6 27.40 -4.80 18.41
C ASN A 6 25.99 -4.92 17.79
N ARG A 7 25.52 -3.92 17.01
CA ARG A 7 24.26 -3.97 16.24
C ARG A 7 24.15 -5.19 15.31
N ARG A 8 25.26 -5.82 14.94
CA ARG A 8 25.34 -7.06 14.14
C ARG A 8 25.50 -8.31 14.98
N THR A 9 25.00 -8.29 16.22
CA THR A 9 25.03 -9.47 17.08
C THR A 9 23.94 -10.44 16.65
N PHE A 10 24.32 -11.71 16.50
CA PHE A 10 23.44 -12.81 16.14
C PHE A 10 23.40 -13.82 17.28
N LEU A 11 22.24 -14.39 17.57
CA LEU A 11 22.16 -15.66 18.27
C LEU A 11 22.66 -16.75 17.35
N ARG A 12 23.61 -17.54 17.80
CA ARG A 12 24.29 -18.57 17.00
C ARG A 12 23.93 -19.97 17.46
N GLY A 13 23.75 -20.87 16.51
CA GLY A 13 23.53 -22.27 16.74
C GLY A 13 24.08 -23.11 15.60
N VAL A 14 23.91 -24.42 15.67
CA VAL A 14 24.36 -25.33 14.61
C VAL A 14 23.54 -25.08 13.35
N GLY A 15 24.15 -24.45 12.35
CA GLY A 15 23.51 -24.13 11.06
C GLY A 15 22.50 -22.97 11.11
N ALA A 16 22.45 -22.22 12.23
CA ALA A 16 21.55 -21.10 12.43
C ALA A 16 22.29 -19.82 12.85
N ALA A 17 21.79 -18.68 12.43
CA ALA A 17 22.24 -17.37 12.88
C ALA A 17 21.04 -16.39 12.86
N LEU A 18 20.47 -16.12 14.03
CA LEU A 18 19.33 -15.22 14.20
C LEU A 18 19.83 -13.80 14.48
N PRO A 19 19.57 -12.84 13.59
CA PRO A 19 19.83 -11.44 13.88
C PRO A 19 18.92 -10.96 15.02
N LEU A 20 19.45 -10.11 15.89
CA LEU A 20 18.71 -9.59 17.03
C LEU A 20 18.06 -8.24 16.71
N PRO A 21 16.89 -7.93 17.28
CA PRO A 21 16.38 -6.58 17.32
C PRO A 21 17.32 -5.66 18.12
N TYR A 22 17.12 -4.36 18.02
CA TYR A 22 17.94 -3.39 18.73
C TYR A 22 17.70 -3.49 20.25
N LEU A 23 18.73 -3.86 21.00
CA LEU A 23 18.71 -3.98 22.45
C LEU A 23 19.48 -2.83 23.10
N HIS A 24 19.11 -2.42 24.32
CA HIS A 24 19.81 -1.40 25.10
C HIS A 24 21.29 -1.74 25.31
N LEU A 25 21.63 -3.02 25.42
CA LEU A 25 23.01 -3.49 25.50
C LEU A 25 23.86 -3.13 24.27
N MET A 26 23.24 -2.77 23.15
CA MET A 26 23.94 -2.36 21.92
C MET A 26 24.28 -0.87 21.89
N GLU A 27 23.68 -0.04 22.74
CA GLU A 27 23.91 1.42 22.80
C GLU A 27 25.36 1.79 23.10
N ALA A 28 25.99 1.09 24.02
CA ALA A 28 27.38 1.36 24.41
C ALA A 28 28.36 1.25 23.23
N SER A 29 27.98 0.51 22.19
CA SER A 29 28.77 0.33 20.96
C SER A 29 28.34 1.29 19.83
N ALA A 30 27.17 1.93 19.94
CA ALA A 30 26.58 2.78 18.89
C ALA A 30 27.06 4.24 18.91
N LYS A 31 27.81 4.64 19.93
CA LYS A 31 28.31 6.03 20.09
C LYS A 31 29.19 6.56 18.95
N THR A 32 29.53 5.72 17.99
CA THR A 32 30.51 6.09 16.92
C THR A 32 29.92 6.42 15.55
N THR A 33 28.66 6.10 15.24
CA THR A 33 28.17 6.29 13.85
C THR A 33 26.91 7.14 13.65
N ASN A 34 25.97 7.24 14.61
CA ASN A 34 24.72 8.01 14.40
C ASN A 34 24.14 8.67 15.67
N GLY A 35 24.94 9.01 16.67
CA GLY A 35 24.46 9.71 17.87
C GLY A 35 23.36 8.96 18.65
N GLY A 36 23.30 7.63 18.57
CA GLY A 36 22.33 6.82 19.32
C GLY A 36 20.93 6.68 18.66
N LYS A 37 20.65 7.37 17.56
CA LYS A 37 19.35 7.27 16.89
C LYS A 37 19.16 5.92 16.20
N PRO A 38 17.94 5.33 16.22
CA PRO A 38 17.63 4.11 15.50
C PRO A 38 17.77 4.33 13.99
N PRO A 39 18.08 3.27 13.22
CA PRO A 39 18.15 3.39 11.77
C PRO A 39 16.78 3.66 11.20
N VAL A 40 16.71 4.49 10.16
CA VAL A 40 15.49 4.73 9.38
C VAL A 40 15.33 3.64 8.33
N ARG A 41 14.06 3.31 8.02
CA ARG A 41 13.72 2.23 7.10
C ARG A 41 12.74 2.71 6.04
N PHE A 42 12.85 2.16 4.85
CA PHE A 42 11.93 2.41 3.74
C PHE A 42 11.25 1.12 3.32
N MET A 43 9.93 1.14 3.24
CA MET A 43 9.15 0.02 2.74
C MET A 43 8.11 0.49 1.74
N THR A 44 7.88 -0.31 0.71
CA THR A 44 6.81 -0.10 -0.25
C THR A 44 5.87 -1.29 -0.30
N LEU A 45 4.58 -1.04 -0.16
CA LEU A 45 3.51 -2.02 -0.34
C LEU A 45 2.67 -1.64 -1.55
N PHE A 46 2.82 -2.38 -2.65
CA PHE A 46 2.13 -2.11 -3.90
C PHE A 46 0.80 -2.85 -4.00
N LYS A 47 -0.28 -2.11 -4.24
CA LYS A 47 -1.60 -2.65 -4.55
C LYS A 47 -1.81 -2.68 -6.07
N PRO A 48 -2.09 -3.85 -6.69
CA PRO A 48 -2.33 -3.94 -8.13
C PRO A 48 -3.67 -3.36 -8.54
N ASN A 49 -3.81 -3.06 -9.83
CA ASN A 49 -5.07 -2.76 -10.53
C ASN A 49 -5.84 -1.53 -10.02
N GLY A 50 -5.18 -0.49 -9.49
CA GLY A 50 -5.85 0.75 -9.10
C GLY A 50 -6.93 0.56 -8.03
N VAL A 51 -7.86 1.51 -7.94
CA VAL A 51 -8.98 1.51 -7.00
C VAL A 51 -10.28 1.90 -7.70
N HIS A 52 -11.39 1.81 -6.96
CA HIS A 52 -12.64 2.48 -7.28
C HIS A 52 -12.62 3.89 -6.67
N PRO A 53 -12.42 4.97 -7.47
CA PRO A 53 -12.21 6.32 -6.93
C PRO A 53 -13.30 6.83 -6.00
N PRO A 54 -14.62 6.60 -6.23
CA PRO A 54 -15.66 7.05 -5.32
C PRO A 54 -15.53 6.48 -3.92
N SER A 55 -15.06 5.24 -3.80
CA SER A 55 -14.88 4.58 -2.50
C SER A 55 -13.52 4.89 -1.86
N TRP A 56 -12.54 5.35 -2.66
CA TRP A 56 -11.19 5.70 -2.22
C TRP A 56 -11.04 7.18 -1.87
N ASN A 57 -11.61 8.08 -2.67
CA ASN A 57 -11.37 9.50 -2.53
C ASN A 57 -11.97 10.06 -1.23
N ILE A 58 -11.22 10.90 -0.55
CA ILE A 58 -11.69 11.68 0.59
C ILE A 58 -12.59 12.80 0.07
N ASN A 59 -13.81 12.89 0.58
CA ASN A 59 -14.83 13.81 0.15
C ASN A 59 -14.92 15.00 1.12
N GLY A 60 -14.21 16.08 0.80
CA GLY A 60 -14.20 17.30 1.62
C GLY A 60 -13.18 17.25 2.75
N GLY A 61 -13.26 18.21 3.67
CA GLY A 61 -12.33 18.38 4.78
C GLY A 61 -11.14 19.28 4.45
N THR A 62 -10.28 19.43 5.43
CA THR A 62 -9.03 20.20 5.37
C THR A 62 -7.84 19.27 5.54
N GLU A 63 -6.65 19.85 5.62
CA GLU A 63 -5.41 19.11 5.86
C GLU A 63 -5.45 18.24 7.13
N PHE A 64 -6.05 18.75 8.21
CA PHE A 64 -6.08 18.10 9.53
C PHE A 64 -7.47 17.56 9.88
N ASP A 65 -8.51 18.23 9.43
CA ASP A 65 -9.90 17.83 9.65
C ASP A 65 -10.48 17.20 8.38
N PHE A 66 -10.32 15.90 8.27
CA PHE A 66 -10.85 15.10 7.16
C PHE A 66 -11.38 13.76 7.67
N ARG A 67 -12.33 13.21 6.94
CA ARG A 67 -12.90 11.89 7.22
C ARG A 67 -12.33 10.86 6.25
N MET A 68 -11.87 9.74 6.79
CA MET A 68 -11.39 8.62 5.99
C MET A 68 -12.47 8.11 5.05
N SER A 69 -12.09 7.76 3.82
CA SER A 69 -13.01 7.20 2.84
C SER A 69 -13.46 5.77 3.22
N PRO A 70 -14.54 5.23 2.61
CA PRO A 70 -15.02 3.90 2.93
C PRO A 70 -13.95 2.80 2.81
N LEU A 71 -13.09 2.84 1.78
CA LEU A 71 -12.01 1.87 1.61
C LEU A 71 -10.86 2.04 2.62
N MET A 72 -10.75 3.19 3.27
CA MET A 72 -9.71 3.45 4.28
C MET A 72 -10.14 3.04 5.70
N ARG A 73 -11.38 2.56 5.88
CA ARG A 73 -11.92 2.19 7.21
C ARG A 73 -11.08 1.15 7.96
N PRO A 74 -10.55 0.07 7.33
CA PRO A 74 -9.76 -0.91 8.06
C PRO A 74 -8.60 -0.30 8.85
N PHE A 75 -7.91 0.67 8.28
CA PHE A 75 -6.76 1.33 8.91
C PHE A 75 -7.06 2.76 9.43
N ALA A 76 -8.34 3.11 9.62
CA ALA A 76 -8.73 4.46 10.07
C ALA A 76 -8.21 4.81 11.48
N HIS A 77 -8.00 3.81 12.35
CA HIS A 77 -7.42 3.99 13.67
C HIS A 77 -5.95 4.40 13.63
N HIS A 78 -5.26 4.20 12.50
CA HIS A 78 -3.91 4.69 12.24
C HIS A 78 -3.86 6.11 11.68
N LYS A 79 -4.99 6.85 11.64
CA LYS A 79 -5.05 8.19 11.02
C LYS A 79 -3.87 9.09 11.41
N GLN A 80 -3.44 9.06 12.66
CA GLN A 80 -2.33 9.89 13.15
C GLN A 80 -0.95 9.45 12.63
N ASP A 81 -0.84 8.22 12.19
CA ASP A 81 0.41 7.66 11.63
C ASP A 81 0.50 7.85 10.10
N LEU A 82 -0.54 8.43 9.46
CA LEU A 82 -0.67 8.49 8.01
C LEU A 82 -0.50 9.92 7.46
N LEU A 83 0.13 10.00 6.30
CA LEU A 83 0.10 11.17 5.41
C LEU A 83 -0.54 10.72 4.09
N ILE A 84 -1.77 11.16 3.83
CA ILE A 84 -2.54 10.81 2.64
C ILE A 84 -2.31 11.88 1.59
N LEU A 85 -1.91 11.46 0.37
CA LEU A 85 -1.61 12.36 -0.74
C LEU A 85 -2.69 12.26 -1.82
N ASP A 86 -3.28 13.36 -2.22
CA ASP A 86 -4.29 13.44 -3.29
C ASP A 86 -3.85 14.41 -4.39
N ASN A 87 -4.36 14.20 -5.59
CA ASN A 87 -3.91 14.81 -6.82
C ASN A 87 -2.47 14.40 -7.18
N MET A 88 -2.10 13.16 -6.88
CA MET A 88 -0.84 12.55 -7.32
C MET A 88 -1.05 11.82 -8.65
N GLY A 89 0.00 11.76 -9.44
CA GLY A 89 0.03 11.01 -10.70
C GLY A 89 0.47 11.86 -11.88
N ASP A 90 0.32 11.30 -13.07
CA ASP A 90 0.70 11.95 -14.32
C ASP A 90 -0.55 12.30 -15.14
N PHE A 91 -0.35 12.80 -16.36
CA PHE A 91 -1.45 13.12 -17.25
C PHE A 91 -1.76 11.95 -18.18
N GLY A 92 -3.05 11.77 -18.50
CA GLY A 92 -3.51 10.86 -19.53
C GLY A 92 -3.80 9.44 -19.09
N PHE A 93 -3.78 8.54 -20.05
CA PHE A 93 -4.04 7.11 -19.93
C PHE A 93 -2.75 6.36 -19.58
N SER A 94 -2.90 5.26 -18.83
CA SER A 94 -1.78 4.35 -18.54
C SER A 94 -2.17 2.91 -18.84
N SER A 95 -1.22 2.08 -19.22
CA SER A 95 -1.38 0.63 -19.25
C SER A 95 -1.04 0.04 -17.88
N HIS A 96 -1.41 -1.22 -17.64
CA HIS A 96 -0.99 -1.95 -16.44
C HIS A 96 0.54 -1.98 -16.29
N ALA A 97 1.28 -2.25 -17.36
CA ALA A 97 2.74 -2.29 -17.33
C ALA A 97 3.35 -0.92 -17.01
N ASN A 98 2.90 0.14 -17.69
CA ASN A 98 3.42 1.49 -17.47
C ASN A 98 3.10 1.99 -16.05
N SER A 99 1.91 1.73 -15.55
CA SER A 99 1.52 2.12 -14.18
C SER A 99 2.32 1.39 -13.12
N THR A 100 2.60 0.09 -13.33
CA THR A 100 3.42 -0.70 -12.41
C THR A 100 4.84 -0.16 -12.34
N ARG A 101 5.47 0.05 -13.50
CA ARG A 101 6.82 0.61 -13.55
C ARG A 101 6.89 2.00 -12.90
N ARG A 102 5.97 2.89 -13.26
CA ARG A 102 5.93 4.27 -12.75
C ARG A 102 5.87 4.36 -11.24
N PHE A 103 5.23 3.39 -10.60
CA PHE A 103 5.00 3.42 -9.16
C PHE A 103 6.26 3.68 -8.33
N LEU A 104 7.43 3.14 -8.75
CA LEU A 104 8.71 3.41 -8.11
C LEU A 104 9.76 4.07 -9.02
N SER A 105 9.58 4.05 -10.35
CA SER A 105 10.51 4.73 -11.25
C SER A 105 10.13 6.19 -11.53
N GLY A 106 8.88 6.58 -11.29
CA GLY A 106 8.41 7.94 -11.57
C GLY A 106 8.31 8.32 -13.05
N HIS A 107 8.68 7.44 -13.97
CA HIS A 107 8.72 7.74 -15.40
C HIS A 107 7.42 7.39 -16.12
N HIS A 108 7.04 8.22 -17.09
CA HIS A 108 5.88 8.03 -17.96
C HIS A 108 6.01 6.85 -18.92
N GLN A 109 7.21 6.55 -19.37
CA GLN A 109 7.49 5.61 -20.46
C GLN A 109 8.51 4.55 -20.03
N ASN A 110 8.76 3.59 -20.91
CA ASN A 110 9.77 2.53 -20.76
C ASN A 110 11.22 3.07 -20.73
N THR A 111 11.47 4.07 -19.93
CA THR A 111 12.81 4.64 -19.75
C THR A 111 13.61 3.71 -18.85
N LYS A 112 14.81 3.35 -19.26
CA LYS A 112 15.74 2.63 -18.41
C LYS A 112 16.25 3.56 -17.31
N SER A 113 15.74 3.38 -16.09
CA SER A 113 16.14 4.17 -14.92
C SER A 113 16.01 3.34 -13.66
N PRO A 114 16.86 3.55 -12.66
CA PRO A 114 16.72 2.92 -11.36
C PRO A 114 15.41 3.37 -10.68
N SER A 115 14.85 2.52 -9.83
CA SER A 115 13.71 2.87 -8.99
C SER A 115 14.13 3.50 -7.67
N VAL A 116 13.24 4.30 -7.07
CA VAL A 116 13.49 5.06 -5.83
C VAL A 116 13.92 4.16 -4.66
N ASP A 117 13.33 2.97 -4.53
CA ASP A 117 13.67 2.00 -3.50
C ASP A 117 15.12 1.53 -3.62
N GLN A 118 15.62 1.30 -4.84
CA GLN A 118 16.99 0.87 -5.08
C GLN A 118 18.02 1.99 -4.79
N LEU A 119 17.68 3.24 -5.14
CA LEU A 119 18.53 4.40 -4.81
C LEU A 119 18.55 4.68 -3.30
N ILE A 120 17.42 4.53 -2.61
CA ILE A 120 17.37 4.61 -1.15
C ILE A 120 18.16 3.44 -0.52
N ALA A 121 18.00 2.21 -1.03
CA ALA A 121 18.73 1.05 -0.55
C ALA A 121 20.26 1.20 -0.68
N ASP A 122 20.73 1.83 -1.75
CA ASP A 122 22.16 2.17 -1.92
C ASP A 122 22.66 3.12 -0.82
N LYS A 123 21.78 3.94 -0.25
CA LYS A 123 22.15 4.89 0.81
C LYS A 123 22.05 4.29 2.22
N ILE A 124 20.95 3.59 2.54
CA ILE A 124 20.69 3.13 3.93
C ILE A 124 20.93 1.65 4.15
N GLY A 125 21.03 0.83 3.08
CA GLY A 125 21.14 -0.63 3.15
C GLY A 125 22.57 -1.17 3.17
N GLN A 126 23.59 -0.32 3.01
CA GLN A 126 25.00 -0.77 2.89
C GLN A 126 25.52 -1.47 4.16
N ASP A 127 24.97 -1.12 5.31
CA ASP A 127 25.36 -1.68 6.60
C ASP A 127 24.51 -2.88 7.02
N THR A 128 23.59 -3.36 6.20
CA THR A 128 22.71 -4.49 6.52
C THR A 128 23.13 -5.77 5.79
N PRO A 129 22.81 -6.97 6.33
CA PRO A 129 23.06 -8.25 5.65
C PRO A 129 22.45 -8.32 4.25
N HIS A 130 21.27 -7.73 4.08
CA HIS A 130 20.57 -7.63 2.79
C HIS A 130 20.32 -6.17 2.45
N ARG A 131 20.95 -5.67 1.39
CA ARG A 131 20.80 -4.28 0.94
C ARG A 131 19.34 -3.89 0.75
N SER A 132 18.56 -4.79 0.16
CA SER A 132 17.11 -4.68 -0.03
C SER A 132 16.44 -6.05 -0.14
N LEU A 133 15.11 -6.08 0.03
CA LEU A 133 14.26 -7.26 -0.18
C LEU A 133 13.14 -6.90 -1.15
N GLU A 134 13.06 -7.61 -2.27
CA GLU A 134 12.01 -7.47 -3.27
C GLU A 134 11.09 -8.70 -3.22
N LEU A 135 9.84 -8.49 -2.85
CA LEU A 135 8.88 -9.54 -2.56
C LEU A 135 7.61 -9.41 -3.39
N THR A 136 6.93 -10.51 -3.58
CA THR A 136 5.67 -10.55 -4.34
C THR A 136 4.77 -11.70 -3.88
N THR A 137 3.47 -11.59 -4.12
CA THR A 137 2.51 -12.68 -3.89
C THR A 137 2.42 -13.62 -5.08
N GLU A 138 2.64 -13.11 -6.30
CA GLU A 138 2.50 -13.88 -7.55
C GLU A 138 3.86 -14.10 -8.22
N GLY A 139 4.02 -15.25 -8.87
CA GLY A 139 5.14 -15.54 -9.76
C GLY A 139 5.17 -14.63 -11.00
N LEU A 140 6.14 -14.89 -11.86
CA LEU A 140 6.33 -14.14 -13.11
C LEU A 140 5.16 -14.34 -14.07
N PHE A 141 4.74 -13.23 -14.68
CA PHE A 141 3.79 -13.23 -15.76
C PHE A 141 4.54 -13.11 -17.11
N THR A 142 4.85 -14.23 -17.74
CA THR A 142 5.75 -14.30 -18.91
C THR A 142 5.30 -13.46 -20.09
N ASN A 143 3.98 -13.31 -20.29
CA ASN A 143 3.43 -12.55 -21.41
C ASN A 143 3.39 -11.04 -21.16
N GLN A 144 3.59 -10.58 -19.91
CA GLN A 144 3.52 -9.16 -19.54
C GLN A 144 4.51 -8.87 -18.40
N ILE A 145 5.78 -9.06 -18.65
CA ILE A 145 6.86 -8.87 -17.68
C ILE A 145 6.78 -7.50 -16.98
N GLY A 146 6.45 -6.43 -17.71
CA GLY A 146 6.31 -5.09 -17.14
C GLY A 146 5.22 -4.94 -16.06
N CYS A 147 4.27 -5.87 -15.96
CA CYS A 147 3.27 -5.89 -14.89
C CYS A 147 3.76 -6.56 -13.61
N SER A 148 4.94 -7.18 -13.66
CA SER A 148 5.46 -8.05 -12.61
C SER A 148 6.56 -7.43 -11.76
N TYR A 149 7.03 -6.21 -12.06
CA TYR A 149 8.14 -5.58 -11.35
C TYR A 149 7.84 -4.12 -11.05
N ILE A 150 8.19 -3.68 -9.84
CA ILE A 150 8.22 -2.28 -9.43
C ILE A 150 9.65 -1.79 -9.16
N SER A 151 10.57 -2.69 -8.83
CA SER A 151 11.96 -2.38 -8.51
C SER A 151 12.87 -2.60 -9.70
N TYR A 152 13.75 -1.63 -9.97
CA TYR A 152 14.67 -1.60 -11.10
C TYR A 152 16.04 -1.13 -10.63
N ASP A 153 17.09 -1.84 -11.08
CA ASP A 153 18.47 -1.56 -10.73
C ASP A 153 19.01 -0.29 -11.41
N LYS A 154 20.29 0.01 -11.20
CA LYS A 154 20.98 1.18 -11.78
C LYS A 154 20.96 1.23 -13.31
N ASN A 155 20.80 0.09 -13.97
CA ASN A 155 20.71 -0.03 -15.43
C ASN A 155 19.26 0.06 -15.92
N GLY A 156 18.28 0.12 -14.99
CA GLY A 156 16.86 0.06 -15.30
C GLY A 156 16.37 -1.35 -15.64
N ASP A 157 17.12 -2.37 -15.24
CA ASP A 157 16.72 -3.77 -15.39
C ASP A 157 15.93 -4.23 -14.15
N PRO A 158 14.92 -5.12 -14.31
CA PRO A 158 14.10 -5.58 -13.20
C PRO A 158 14.94 -6.28 -12.12
N VAL A 159 14.76 -5.93 -10.86
CA VAL A 159 15.39 -6.62 -9.73
C VAL A 159 14.62 -7.92 -9.45
N PRO A 160 15.32 -9.07 -9.32
CA PRO A 160 14.69 -10.34 -8.99
C PRO A 160 13.90 -10.25 -7.69
N ARG A 161 12.73 -10.87 -7.66
CA ARG A 161 11.81 -10.85 -6.52
C ARG A 161 11.43 -12.27 -6.08
N GLU A 162 11.12 -12.43 -4.79
CA GLU A 162 10.79 -13.72 -4.21
C GLU A 162 9.30 -13.77 -3.80
N SER A 163 8.68 -14.91 -4.03
CA SER A 163 7.26 -15.16 -3.70
C SER A 163 7.07 -16.28 -2.66
N ASP A 164 8.11 -17.02 -2.35
CA ASP A 164 8.07 -18.11 -1.38
C ASP A 164 8.51 -17.64 0.02
N PRO A 165 7.58 -17.59 1.01
CA PRO A 165 7.92 -17.18 2.37
C PRO A 165 9.00 -18.06 3.02
N GLN A 166 9.08 -19.35 2.66
CA GLN A 166 10.09 -20.25 3.21
C GLN A 166 11.50 -19.87 2.73
N LEU A 167 11.64 -19.56 1.43
CA LEU A 167 12.92 -19.13 0.89
C LEU A 167 13.37 -17.81 1.50
N ILE A 168 12.45 -16.87 1.74
CA ILE A 168 12.75 -15.62 2.45
C ILE A 168 13.17 -15.89 3.89
N PHE A 169 12.44 -16.72 4.63
CA PHE A 169 12.80 -17.10 5.99
C PHE A 169 14.20 -17.72 6.03
N ASP A 170 14.48 -18.67 5.14
CA ASP A 170 15.78 -19.31 5.05
C ASP A 170 16.89 -18.32 4.72
N ARG A 171 16.63 -17.38 3.81
CA ARG A 171 17.57 -16.31 3.45
C ARG A 171 17.88 -15.38 4.62
N LEU A 172 16.87 -15.03 5.42
CA LEU A 172 17.02 -14.08 6.52
C LEU A 172 17.68 -14.69 7.75
N PHE A 173 17.36 -15.97 8.07
CA PHE A 173 17.62 -16.53 9.40
C PHE A 173 18.48 -17.79 9.40
N ARG A 174 18.65 -18.45 8.25
CA ARG A 174 19.51 -19.64 8.16
C ARG A 174 20.89 -19.28 7.64
N ASN A 175 21.91 -19.92 8.24
CA ASN A 175 23.28 -19.71 7.78
C ASN A 175 23.44 -20.24 6.34
N PRO A 176 23.78 -19.38 5.35
CA PRO A 176 23.95 -19.80 3.97
C PRO A 176 25.10 -20.80 3.77
N LEU A 177 26.05 -20.87 4.71
CA LEU A 177 27.16 -21.82 4.69
C LEU A 177 26.78 -23.22 5.21
N SER A 178 25.58 -23.39 5.78
CA SER A 178 25.13 -24.72 6.22
C SER A 178 24.67 -25.54 5.00
N HIS A 179 25.09 -26.83 4.96
CA HIS A 179 24.71 -27.76 3.89
C HIS A 179 23.16 -27.90 3.82
N PRO A 180 22.54 -27.91 2.60
CA PRO A 180 21.08 -27.99 2.45
C PRO A 180 20.42 -29.15 3.19
N ALA A 181 21.08 -30.31 3.32
CA ALA A 181 20.58 -31.45 4.08
C ALA A 181 20.50 -31.12 5.57
N LYS A 182 21.52 -30.50 6.17
CA LYS A 182 21.51 -30.09 7.59
C LYS A 182 20.43 -29.04 7.88
N ARG A 183 20.12 -28.16 6.92
CA ARG A 183 19.03 -27.19 7.05
C ARG A 183 17.65 -27.83 7.12
N ARG A 184 17.43 -28.94 6.40
CA ARG A 184 16.16 -29.68 6.40
C ARG A 184 15.97 -30.53 7.66
N GLU A 185 17.07 -30.96 8.28
CA GLU A 185 17.05 -31.78 9.49
C GLU A 185 16.82 -30.95 10.76
N MET A 186 16.96 -29.63 10.73
CA MET A 186 16.69 -28.77 11.89
C MET A 186 15.19 -28.66 12.11
N ALA A 187 14.71 -29.22 13.21
CA ALA A 187 13.31 -29.18 13.61
C ALA A 187 12.82 -27.74 13.90
N SER A 188 13.66 -26.93 14.52
CA SER A 188 13.37 -25.52 14.84
C SER A 188 14.65 -24.70 14.85
N LEU A 189 14.55 -23.49 14.29
CA LEU A 189 15.62 -22.51 14.33
C LEU A 189 15.87 -22.02 15.77
N LEU A 190 14.80 -21.83 16.55
CA LEU A 190 14.89 -21.40 17.94
C LEU A 190 15.55 -22.46 18.83
N ASP A 191 15.27 -23.74 18.59
CA ASP A 191 15.93 -24.82 19.36
C ASP A 191 17.44 -24.83 19.09
N ALA A 192 17.85 -24.50 17.86
CA ALA A 192 19.27 -24.43 17.51
C ALA A 192 20.01 -23.26 18.21
N VAL A 193 19.33 -22.17 18.52
CA VAL A 193 19.94 -20.98 19.16
C VAL A 193 19.57 -20.83 20.65
N ASN A 194 18.84 -21.79 21.23
CA ASN A 194 18.25 -21.70 22.56
C ASN A 194 19.31 -21.43 23.68
N ASP A 195 20.47 -22.06 23.64
CA ASP A 195 21.49 -21.87 24.64
C ASP A 195 22.12 -20.47 24.55
N ASP A 196 22.30 -19.95 23.35
CA ASP A 196 22.83 -18.61 23.15
C ASP A 196 21.82 -17.55 23.60
N ALA A 197 20.51 -17.76 23.28
CA ALA A 197 19.41 -16.92 23.73
C ALA A 197 19.31 -16.86 25.26
N LYS A 198 19.36 -18.01 25.96
CA LYS A 198 19.37 -18.08 27.44
C LYS A 198 20.59 -17.39 28.03
N SER A 199 21.77 -17.53 27.41
CA SER A 199 22.98 -16.87 27.86
C SER A 199 22.86 -15.34 27.72
N LEU A 200 22.27 -14.85 26.64
CA LEU A 200 22.04 -13.42 26.41
C LEU A 200 21.01 -12.89 27.42
N ALA A 201 19.87 -13.56 27.60
CA ALA A 201 18.82 -13.15 28.53
C ALA A 201 19.32 -12.96 29.97
N ARG A 202 20.21 -13.85 30.43
CA ARG A 202 20.82 -13.72 31.78
C ARG A 202 21.71 -12.48 31.96
N LYS A 203 22.19 -11.90 30.88
CA LYS A 203 23.08 -10.72 30.87
C LYS A 203 22.36 -9.43 30.52
N ALA A 204 21.13 -9.54 30.01
CA ALA A 204 20.28 -8.45 29.57
C ALA A 204 19.56 -7.80 30.77
N GLY A 205 19.35 -6.49 30.71
CA GLY A 205 18.45 -5.77 31.58
C GLY A 205 16.99 -6.16 31.31
N ARG A 206 16.08 -5.75 32.19
CA ARG A 206 14.66 -6.14 32.12
C ARG A 206 14.01 -5.77 30.78
N GLU A 207 14.25 -4.56 30.33
CA GLU A 207 13.67 -4.08 29.06
C GLU A 207 14.20 -4.87 27.85
N ASP A 208 15.52 -5.17 27.82
CA ASP A 208 16.11 -6.01 26.78
C ASP A 208 15.60 -7.46 26.83
N GLN A 209 15.29 -7.97 28.03
CA GLN A 209 14.67 -9.29 28.20
C GLN A 209 13.26 -9.29 27.59
N GLU A 210 12.44 -8.26 27.83
CA GLU A 210 11.11 -8.12 27.29
C GLU A 210 11.15 -8.08 25.75
N ILE A 211 12.08 -7.30 25.14
CA ILE A 211 12.30 -7.25 23.69
C ILE A 211 12.74 -8.61 23.14
N LEU A 212 13.65 -9.29 23.83
CA LEU A 212 14.15 -10.59 23.40
C LEU A 212 13.06 -11.66 23.44
N ASP A 213 12.24 -11.69 24.50
CA ASP A 213 11.13 -12.62 24.63
C ASP A 213 10.06 -12.41 23.57
N GLU A 214 9.72 -11.15 23.26
CA GLU A 214 8.81 -10.81 22.16
C GLU A 214 9.38 -11.28 20.82
N TYR A 215 10.65 -10.99 20.56
CA TYR A 215 11.34 -11.40 19.34
C TYR A 215 11.32 -12.92 19.14
N LEU A 216 11.71 -13.69 20.16
CA LEU A 216 11.72 -15.15 20.08
C LEU A 216 10.31 -15.73 19.90
N THR A 217 9.29 -15.08 20.49
CA THR A 217 7.89 -15.43 20.30
C THR A 217 7.45 -15.23 18.85
N VAL A 218 7.80 -14.08 18.23
CA VAL A 218 7.47 -13.79 16.82
C VAL A 218 8.16 -14.78 15.89
N VAL A 219 9.44 -15.10 16.14
CA VAL A 219 10.15 -16.12 15.34
C VAL A 219 9.47 -17.49 15.45
N ARG A 220 9.04 -17.90 16.64
CA ARG A 220 8.30 -19.17 16.86
C ARG A 220 6.97 -19.19 16.10
N GLN A 221 6.20 -18.10 16.16
CA GLN A 221 4.93 -18.00 15.43
C GLN A 221 5.15 -18.05 13.92
N THR A 222 6.23 -17.45 13.43
CA THR A 222 6.59 -17.46 12.00
C THR A 222 7.00 -18.87 11.55
N GLU A 223 7.81 -19.59 12.34
CA GLU A 223 8.14 -21.00 12.08
C GLU A 223 6.88 -21.86 12.00
N GLN A 224 5.93 -21.69 12.93
CA GLN A 224 4.67 -22.43 12.96
C GLN A 224 3.82 -22.17 11.72
N ARG A 225 3.73 -20.90 11.29
CA ARG A 225 2.99 -20.53 10.06
C ARG A 225 3.62 -21.15 8.82
N LEU A 226 4.95 -21.11 8.71
CA LEU A 226 5.66 -21.73 7.58
C LEU A 226 5.44 -23.25 7.54
N GLU A 227 5.38 -23.91 8.69
CA GLU A 227 5.06 -25.32 8.79
C GLU A 227 3.61 -25.62 8.35
N ASN A 228 2.67 -24.77 8.78
CA ASN A 228 1.27 -24.87 8.33
C ASN A 228 1.14 -24.69 6.82
N LEU A 229 1.89 -23.75 6.22
CA LEU A 229 1.91 -23.54 4.77
C LEU A 229 2.46 -24.75 4.00
N LYS A 230 3.49 -25.45 4.55
CA LYS A 230 4.01 -26.68 3.95
C LYS A 230 2.99 -27.84 3.98
N ASN A 231 2.26 -27.93 5.09
CA ASN A 231 1.32 -29.03 5.35
C ASN A 231 -0.07 -28.76 4.76
N ALA A 232 -0.32 -27.56 4.24
CA ALA A 232 -1.52 -27.25 3.50
C ALA A 232 -1.60 -28.20 2.26
N PRO A 233 -2.77 -28.77 1.95
CA PRO A 233 -2.91 -29.60 0.77
C PRO A 233 -2.40 -28.82 -0.43
N ASN A 234 -1.31 -29.31 -1.01
CA ASN A 234 -0.71 -28.72 -2.20
C ASN A 234 -1.78 -28.64 -3.28
N ALA A 235 -2.37 -27.49 -3.48
CA ALA A 235 -2.92 -27.13 -4.76
C ALA A 235 -1.73 -27.01 -5.72
N GLY A 236 -1.10 -28.15 -6.02
CA GLY A 236 0.02 -28.24 -6.92
C GLY A 236 -0.38 -27.55 -8.20
N ILE A 237 0.25 -26.41 -8.47
CA ILE A 237 0.12 -25.76 -9.77
C ILE A 237 0.76 -26.72 -10.77
N ASP A 238 -0.05 -27.54 -11.39
CA ASP A 238 0.37 -28.33 -12.53
C ASP A 238 0.50 -27.38 -13.72
N PHE A 239 1.71 -26.86 -13.89
CA PHE A 239 2.06 -25.96 -14.99
C PHE A 239 1.78 -26.55 -16.37
N SER A 240 1.61 -27.89 -16.49
CA SER A 240 1.29 -28.57 -17.75
C SER A 240 -0.18 -28.46 -18.14
N LYS A 241 -1.07 -28.07 -17.23
CA LYS A 241 -2.53 -27.97 -17.43
C LYS A 241 -3.07 -26.54 -17.38
N LEU A 242 -2.25 -25.54 -17.67
CA LEU A 242 -2.56 -24.10 -17.64
C LEU A 242 -3.68 -23.68 -18.60
N LYS A 243 -4.89 -24.20 -18.40
CA LYS A 243 -6.12 -23.58 -18.93
C LYS A 243 -6.87 -22.73 -17.90
N ARG A 244 -6.50 -22.79 -16.61
CA ARG A 244 -7.04 -21.93 -15.54
C ARG A 244 -5.92 -21.54 -14.57
N PRO A 245 -5.84 -20.28 -14.10
CA PRO A 245 -4.90 -19.90 -13.06
C PRO A 245 -5.19 -20.75 -11.81
N GLY A 246 -4.14 -21.26 -11.20
CA GLY A 246 -4.24 -22.05 -9.98
C GLY A 246 -4.87 -21.21 -8.85
N ARG A 247 -5.71 -21.87 -8.04
CA ARG A 247 -6.15 -21.29 -6.76
C ARG A 247 -4.96 -21.23 -5.83
N ALA A 248 -4.66 -20.07 -5.27
CA ALA A 248 -3.74 -19.96 -4.16
C ALA A 248 -4.48 -20.49 -2.91
N ALA A 249 -4.31 -21.75 -2.60
CA ALA A 249 -4.73 -22.26 -1.31
C ALA A 249 -3.97 -21.46 -0.23
N ASN A 250 -4.68 -20.89 0.75
CA ASN A 250 -4.09 -20.10 1.85
C ASN A 250 -3.43 -18.77 1.43
N LEU A 251 -3.90 -18.11 0.38
CA LEU A 251 -3.39 -16.80 -0.04
C LEU A 251 -3.34 -15.77 1.12
N ASN A 252 -4.36 -15.75 1.96
CA ASN A 252 -4.41 -14.84 3.10
C ASN A 252 -3.27 -15.09 4.08
N GLU A 253 -3.05 -16.35 4.44
CA GLU A 253 -1.97 -16.76 5.34
C GLU A 253 -0.58 -16.53 4.71
N GLN A 254 -0.43 -16.80 3.42
CA GLN A 254 0.81 -16.52 2.68
C GLN A 254 1.17 -15.05 2.73
N VAL A 255 0.20 -14.16 2.46
CA VAL A 255 0.43 -12.71 2.48
C VAL A 255 0.76 -12.22 3.89
N GLU A 256 0.03 -12.67 4.91
CA GLU A 256 0.32 -12.29 6.31
C GLU A 256 1.70 -12.79 6.74
N THR A 257 2.06 -14.03 6.40
CA THR A 257 3.40 -14.56 6.68
C THR A 257 4.49 -13.74 6.01
N MET A 258 4.28 -13.32 4.76
CA MET A 258 5.23 -12.48 4.05
C MET A 258 5.35 -11.09 4.70
N LEU A 259 4.25 -10.49 5.13
CA LEU A 259 4.24 -9.21 5.86
C LEU A 259 4.95 -9.33 7.22
N ASP A 260 4.76 -10.43 7.95
CA ASP A 260 5.48 -10.72 9.19
C ASP A 260 7.00 -10.84 8.94
N LEU A 261 7.41 -11.55 7.89
CA LEU A 261 8.83 -11.68 7.51
C LEU A 261 9.47 -10.34 7.17
N VAL A 262 8.75 -9.49 6.44
CA VAL A 262 9.23 -8.13 6.12
C VAL A 262 9.37 -7.30 7.39
N ALA A 263 8.34 -7.27 8.24
CA ALA A 263 8.37 -6.50 9.48
C ALA A 263 9.51 -7.00 10.40
N LEU A 264 9.70 -8.31 10.48
CA LEU A 264 10.78 -8.93 11.25
C LEU A 264 12.17 -8.58 10.69
N ALA A 265 12.33 -8.62 9.36
CA ALA A 265 13.59 -8.25 8.69
C ALA A 265 13.96 -6.78 8.92
N LEU A 266 12.97 -5.88 8.91
CA LEU A 266 13.16 -4.47 9.23
C LEU A 266 13.47 -4.25 10.70
N TRP A 267 12.81 -4.98 11.61
CA TRP A 267 13.03 -4.85 13.07
C TRP A 267 14.43 -5.32 13.49
N THR A 268 14.91 -6.43 12.92
CA THR A 268 16.23 -7.00 13.19
C THR A 268 17.38 -6.32 12.43
N ASP A 269 17.10 -5.24 11.71
CA ASP A 269 18.06 -4.56 10.81
C ASP A 269 18.74 -5.53 9.80
N SER A 270 18.05 -6.65 9.47
CA SER A 270 18.49 -7.58 8.40
C SER A 270 18.45 -6.90 7.04
N THR A 271 17.51 -5.97 6.87
CA THR A 271 17.45 -4.98 5.80
C THR A 271 16.84 -3.68 6.32
N ARG A 272 17.06 -2.58 5.60
CA ARG A 272 16.41 -1.27 5.84
C ARG A 272 15.54 -0.85 4.67
N CYS A 273 15.53 -1.62 3.59
CA CYS A 273 14.73 -1.34 2.42
C CYS A 273 14.01 -2.60 1.94
N ALA A 274 12.68 -2.52 1.77
CA ALA A 274 11.89 -3.63 1.27
C ALA A 274 10.77 -3.16 0.34
N THR A 275 10.45 -3.98 -0.66
CA THR A 275 9.27 -3.80 -1.50
C THR A 275 8.43 -5.08 -1.49
N TYR A 276 7.11 -4.93 -1.42
CA TYR A 276 6.21 -6.06 -1.52
C TYR A 276 5.04 -5.74 -2.46
N MET A 277 4.91 -6.54 -3.51
CA MET A 277 3.77 -6.50 -4.43
C MET A 277 2.68 -7.47 -3.95
N LEU A 278 1.52 -6.95 -3.52
CA LEU A 278 0.34 -7.77 -3.16
C LEU A 278 -0.25 -8.55 -4.35
N GLY A 279 0.25 -8.32 -5.53
CA GLY A 279 -0.05 -9.01 -6.77
C GLY A 279 0.53 -8.26 -7.96
N ASN A 280 0.61 -8.92 -9.10
CA ASN A 280 0.99 -8.26 -10.37
C ASN A 280 -0.11 -7.29 -10.80
N SER A 281 0.22 -6.19 -11.44
CA SER A 281 -0.77 -5.49 -12.26
C SER A 281 -1.21 -6.42 -13.39
N ASN A 282 -2.48 -6.55 -13.64
CA ASN A 282 -3.03 -7.65 -14.44
C ASN A 282 -3.02 -9.01 -13.69
N SER A 283 -3.23 -8.95 -12.37
CA SER A 283 -3.26 -10.13 -11.49
C SER A 283 -4.33 -11.12 -11.92
N ARG A 284 -3.95 -12.40 -12.00
CA ARG A 284 -4.86 -13.53 -12.26
C ARG A 284 -5.29 -14.26 -10.99
N ILE A 285 -4.95 -13.74 -9.83
CA ILE A 285 -5.38 -14.32 -8.55
C ILE A 285 -6.90 -14.36 -8.51
N ILE A 286 -7.42 -15.49 -8.04
CA ILE A 286 -8.82 -15.72 -7.69
C ILE A 286 -8.90 -15.73 -6.16
N PHE A 287 -9.69 -14.83 -5.59
CA PHE A 287 -9.86 -14.68 -4.14
C PHE A 287 -11.02 -15.58 -3.65
N ASP A 288 -10.85 -16.90 -3.79
CA ASP A 288 -11.90 -17.89 -3.49
C ASP A 288 -12.30 -17.92 -2.01
N PHE A 289 -11.37 -17.62 -1.10
CA PHE A 289 -11.65 -17.47 0.33
C PHE A 289 -12.57 -16.27 0.66
N LEU A 290 -12.72 -15.29 -0.27
CA LEU A 290 -13.72 -14.23 -0.21
C LEU A 290 -15.03 -14.59 -0.93
N GLY A 291 -15.16 -15.86 -1.40
CA GLY A 291 -16.28 -16.32 -2.22
C GLY A 291 -16.25 -15.81 -3.67
N ILE A 292 -15.10 -15.35 -4.16
CA ILE A 292 -14.91 -14.81 -5.50
C ILE A 292 -14.38 -15.91 -6.42
N LYS A 293 -14.96 -16.00 -7.63
CA LYS A 293 -14.60 -17.04 -8.61
C LYS A 293 -13.88 -16.49 -9.84
N GLU A 294 -13.92 -15.18 -10.03
CA GLU A 294 -13.31 -14.47 -11.15
C GLU A 294 -11.93 -13.94 -10.81
N GLN A 295 -11.11 -13.75 -11.84
CA GLN A 295 -9.76 -13.18 -11.69
C GLN A 295 -9.81 -11.70 -11.31
N HIS A 296 -8.90 -11.26 -10.44
CA HIS A 296 -8.83 -9.87 -9.99
C HIS A 296 -8.79 -8.87 -11.15
N HIS A 297 -7.94 -9.09 -12.15
CA HIS A 297 -7.84 -8.20 -13.31
C HIS A 297 -9.14 -8.14 -14.13
N TYR A 298 -9.82 -9.26 -14.33
CA TYR A 298 -11.12 -9.28 -15.01
C TYR A 298 -12.15 -8.42 -14.27
N LEU A 299 -12.20 -8.52 -12.94
CA LEU A 299 -13.11 -7.74 -12.11
C LEU A 299 -12.77 -6.25 -12.12
N SER A 300 -11.50 -5.89 -12.33
CA SER A 300 -11.09 -4.48 -12.42
C SER A 300 -11.70 -3.72 -13.61
N HIS A 301 -12.15 -4.46 -14.65
CA HIS A 301 -12.85 -3.94 -15.82
C HIS A 301 -14.37 -4.01 -15.70
N PHE A 302 -14.90 -3.59 -14.55
CA PHE A 302 -16.32 -3.71 -14.23
C PHE A 302 -17.24 -2.86 -15.14
N PHE A 303 -16.81 -1.73 -15.65
CA PHE A 303 -17.59 -0.92 -16.59
C PHE A 303 -17.67 -1.58 -17.96
N ARG A 304 -16.56 -2.04 -18.50
CA ARG A 304 -16.53 -2.72 -19.82
C ARG A 304 -17.46 -3.93 -19.85
N ASN A 305 -17.56 -4.62 -18.74
CA ASN A 305 -18.42 -5.78 -18.58
C ASN A 305 -19.84 -5.40 -18.13
N ASN A 306 -20.15 -4.11 -17.99
CA ASN A 306 -21.43 -3.55 -17.53
C ASN A 306 -21.97 -4.31 -16.30
N SER A 307 -21.09 -4.64 -15.37
CA SER A 307 -21.37 -5.56 -14.28
C SER A 307 -21.19 -4.92 -12.91
N ARG A 308 -22.32 -4.64 -12.27
CA ARG A 308 -22.35 -4.27 -10.86
C ARG A 308 -21.76 -5.35 -9.96
N HIS A 309 -22.03 -6.60 -10.28
CA HIS A 309 -21.47 -7.75 -9.57
C HIS A 309 -19.95 -7.73 -9.58
N ASN A 310 -19.32 -7.41 -10.70
CA ASN A 310 -17.87 -7.27 -10.78
C ASN A 310 -17.34 -6.13 -9.90
N LEU A 311 -18.04 -5.00 -9.83
CA LEU A 311 -17.67 -3.91 -8.93
C LEU A 311 -17.75 -4.34 -7.46
N ASP A 312 -18.83 -5.01 -7.05
CA ASP A 312 -19.00 -5.48 -5.67
C ASP A 312 -17.87 -6.46 -5.28
N GLN A 313 -17.49 -7.35 -6.20
CA GLN A 313 -16.37 -8.27 -5.99
C GLN A 313 -15.01 -7.56 -5.94
N LEU A 314 -14.78 -6.59 -6.84
CA LEU A 314 -13.58 -5.76 -6.83
C LEU A 314 -13.43 -4.99 -5.52
N LEU A 315 -14.54 -4.46 -4.98
CA LEU A 315 -14.54 -3.75 -3.69
C LEU A 315 -14.16 -4.68 -2.53
N LYS A 316 -14.64 -5.93 -2.50
CA LYS A 316 -14.23 -6.94 -1.51
C LYS A 316 -12.72 -7.22 -1.59
N ILE A 317 -12.18 -7.43 -2.79
CA ILE A 317 -10.74 -7.62 -2.99
C ILE A 317 -9.95 -6.38 -2.55
N THR A 318 -10.43 -5.19 -2.91
CA THR A 318 -9.76 -3.95 -2.54
C THR A 318 -9.76 -3.76 -1.03
N LEU A 319 -10.89 -4.04 -0.36
CA LEU A 319 -11.01 -3.96 1.09
C LEU A 319 -10.02 -4.92 1.78
N TRP A 320 -9.90 -6.16 1.27
CA TRP A 320 -8.90 -7.11 1.77
C TRP A 320 -7.47 -6.57 1.64
N HIS A 321 -7.12 -5.90 0.53
CA HIS A 321 -5.81 -5.25 0.42
C HIS A 321 -5.61 -4.16 1.49
N MET A 322 -6.68 -3.42 1.83
CA MET A 322 -6.62 -2.42 2.91
C MET A 322 -6.42 -3.06 4.28
N GLU A 323 -7.06 -4.22 4.52
CA GLU A 323 -6.86 -5.02 5.73
C GLU A 323 -5.42 -5.56 5.83
N LYS A 324 -4.77 -5.89 4.71
CA LYS A 324 -3.35 -6.29 4.72
C LYS A 324 -2.41 -5.12 5.00
N PHE A 325 -2.75 -3.93 4.55
CA PHE A 325 -2.03 -2.71 4.94
C PHE A 325 -2.19 -2.42 6.44
N ASP A 326 -3.41 -2.51 6.96
CA ASP A 326 -3.69 -2.42 8.40
C ASP A 326 -2.90 -3.46 9.21
N TYR A 327 -2.91 -4.71 8.78
CA TYR A 327 -2.15 -5.79 9.41
C TYR A 327 -0.66 -5.45 9.53
N LEU A 328 -0.05 -4.95 8.44
CA LEU A 328 1.35 -4.54 8.45
C LEU A 328 1.60 -3.42 9.46
N LEU A 329 0.77 -2.37 9.48
CA LEU A 329 0.93 -1.24 10.39
C LEU A 329 0.82 -1.69 11.86
N ASN A 330 -0.15 -2.56 12.18
CA ASN A 330 -0.29 -3.14 13.52
C ASN A 330 0.95 -3.94 13.92
N ARG A 331 1.51 -4.75 13.00
CA ARG A 331 2.76 -5.48 13.25
C ARG A 331 3.93 -4.55 13.53
N MET A 332 4.11 -3.52 12.70
CA MET A 332 5.20 -2.55 12.87
C MET A 332 5.03 -1.71 14.14
N LYS A 333 3.81 -1.48 14.62
CA LYS A 333 3.56 -0.80 15.90
C LYS A 333 3.76 -1.72 17.12
N SER A 334 3.58 -3.03 16.95
CA SER A 334 3.83 -3.97 18.06
C SER A 334 5.33 -4.12 18.34
N TYR A 335 6.19 -3.98 17.35
CA TYR A 335 7.65 -4.09 17.51
C TYR A 335 8.22 -2.77 18.05
N LYS A 336 8.72 -2.83 19.28
CA LYS A 336 9.22 -1.67 20.02
C LYS A 336 10.71 -1.78 20.30
N ASP A 337 11.33 -0.63 20.43
CA ASP A 337 12.64 -0.42 21.03
C ASP A 337 12.56 0.80 21.97
N GLN A 338 13.65 1.19 22.60
CA GLN A 338 13.73 2.33 23.51
C GLN A 338 13.41 3.70 22.86
N HIS A 339 13.35 3.77 21.54
CA HIS A 339 13.12 5.01 20.80
C HIS A 339 11.70 5.10 20.24
N GLY A 340 10.87 4.09 20.43
CA GLY A 340 9.50 4.02 19.95
C GLY A 340 9.17 2.70 19.23
N THR A 341 8.23 2.75 18.31
CA THR A 341 7.84 1.58 17.52
C THR A 341 8.66 1.49 16.23
N LEU A 342 8.70 0.30 15.64
CA LEU A 342 9.31 0.12 14.30
C LEU A 342 8.67 1.09 13.27
N LEU A 343 7.37 1.35 13.39
CA LEU A 343 6.66 2.27 12.48
C LEU A 343 7.16 3.72 12.63
N ASP A 344 7.49 4.19 13.83
CA ASP A 344 7.99 5.55 14.07
C ASP A 344 9.30 5.82 13.32
N HIS A 345 10.14 4.78 13.17
CA HIS A 345 11.43 4.83 12.48
C HIS A 345 11.38 4.29 11.06
N SER A 346 10.19 4.03 10.55
CA SER A 346 9.97 3.57 9.18
C SER A 346 9.13 4.55 8.39
N LEU A 347 9.31 4.51 7.07
CA LEU A 347 8.42 5.14 6.11
C LEU A 347 7.89 4.06 5.18
N VAL A 348 6.59 3.78 5.29
CA VAL A 348 5.88 2.81 4.45
C VAL A 348 5.09 3.55 3.38
N MET A 349 5.44 3.37 2.12
CA MET A 349 4.70 3.89 0.98
C MET A 349 3.69 2.84 0.49
N PHE A 350 2.39 3.12 0.62
CA PHE A 350 1.31 2.27 0.16
C PHE A 350 0.55 2.93 -0.99
N GLY A 351 0.25 2.19 -2.03
CA GLY A 351 -0.53 2.72 -3.13
C GLY A 351 -0.59 1.84 -4.37
N SER A 352 -0.97 2.47 -5.48
CA SER A 352 -1.05 1.85 -6.80
C SER A 352 -0.53 2.80 -7.86
N GLY A 353 -0.06 2.27 -8.98
CA GLY A 353 0.41 3.08 -10.11
C GLY A 353 -0.71 3.64 -10.98
N MET A 354 -1.98 3.28 -10.74
CA MET A 354 -3.13 3.84 -11.45
C MET A 354 -4.25 4.26 -10.48
N GLY A 355 -5.02 5.27 -10.87
CA GLY A 355 -6.12 5.80 -10.09
C GLY A 355 -7.38 4.98 -10.27
N HIS A 356 -7.94 4.98 -11.47
CA HIS A 356 -9.17 4.23 -11.79
C HIS A 356 -8.83 2.88 -12.43
N SER A 357 -9.28 1.80 -11.82
CA SER A 357 -8.95 0.44 -12.26
C SER A 357 -9.45 0.12 -13.66
N ASP A 358 -10.65 0.55 -14.04
CA ASP A 358 -11.26 0.22 -15.34
C ASP A 358 -10.77 1.14 -16.47
N ASN A 359 -10.66 2.44 -16.20
CA ASN A 359 -10.26 3.45 -17.17
C ASN A 359 -8.76 3.66 -17.25
N HIS A 360 -7.97 2.93 -16.46
CA HIS A 360 -6.50 3.03 -16.41
C HIS A 360 -5.99 4.48 -16.29
N THR A 361 -6.64 5.30 -15.46
CA THR A 361 -6.20 6.69 -15.32
C THR A 361 -4.85 6.77 -14.60
N ALA A 362 -3.99 7.65 -15.08
CA ALA A 362 -2.71 7.95 -14.44
C ALA A 362 -2.81 9.10 -13.43
N THR A 363 -4.00 9.67 -13.23
CA THR A 363 -4.26 10.79 -12.32
C THR A 363 -4.93 10.32 -11.04
N ARG A 364 -4.74 11.09 -9.96
CA ARG A 364 -5.28 10.79 -8.62
C ARG A 364 -5.01 9.35 -8.20
N ILE A 365 -3.78 8.91 -8.43
CA ILE A 365 -3.36 7.57 -8.00
C ILE A 365 -3.39 7.48 -6.47
N PRO A 366 -3.82 6.33 -5.92
CA PRO A 366 -3.81 6.14 -4.47
C PRO A 366 -2.38 6.15 -3.96
N MET A 367 -2.11 7.04 -2.97
CA MET A 367 -0.79 7.18 -2.37
C MET A 367 -0.91 7.57 -0.90
N ILE A 368 -0.37 6.73 -0.03
CA ILE A 368 -0.30 6.96 1.41
C ILE A 368 1.14 6.72 1.86
N LEU A 369 1.63 7.59 2.73
CA LEU A 369 2.83 7.37 3.50
C LEU A 369 2.43 7.09 4.95
N ALA A 370 2.94 6.01 5.54
CA ALA A 370 2.71 5.66 6.94
C ALA A 370 4.02 5.63 7.70
N GLY A 371 3.98 6.04 8.98
CA GLY A 371 5.16 6.23 9.82
C GLY A 371 5.86 7.55 9.57
N GLN A 372 6.75 7.93 10.48
CA GLN A 372 7.39 9.23 10.46
C GLN A 372 8.81 9.21 9.87
N GLY A 373 9.35 8.01 9.60
CA GLY A 373 10.74 7.87 9.15
C GLY A 373 11.75 8.50 10.12
N GLY A 374 11.52 8.38 11.43
CA GLY A 374 12.34 9.04 12.43
C GLY A 374 12.22 10.57 12.45
N GLY A 375 11.06 11.10 12.06
CA GLY A 375 10.76 12.54 12.03
C GLY A 375 10.98 13.22 10.67
N MET A 376 11.24 12.46 9.61
CA MET A 376 11.42 13.02 8.25
C MET A 376 10.13 13.58 7.65
N ILE A 377 8.97 13.05 8.04
CA ILE A 377 7.66 13.52 7.58
C ILE A 377 6.72 13.80 8.77
N LYS A 378 5.72 14.62 8.54
CA LYS A 378 4.64 14.89 9.50
C LYS A 378 3.37 14.18 9.07
N THR A 379 2.90 13.25 9.89
CA THR A 379 1.69 12.44 9.69
C THR A 379 0.44 13.07 10.32
N GLY A 380 -0.70 12.35 10.30
CA GLY A 380 -2.00 12.85 10.76
C GLY A 380 -2.63 13.83 9.76
N ARG A 381 -2.25 13.80 8.48
CA ARG A 381 -2.56 14.85 7.51
C ARG A 381 -3.08 14.30 6.18
N TYR A 382 -3.89 15.12 5.51
CA TYR A 382 -4.36 14.91 4.15
C TYR A 382 -3.90 16.06 3.25
N LEU A 383 -2.96 15.80 2.36
CA LEU A 383 -2.46 16.81 1.42
C LEU A 383 -3.15 16.64 0.07
N ARG A 384 -4.18 17.45 -0.17
CA ARG A 384 -4.78 17.58 -1.48
C ARG A 384 -4.18 18.77 -2.21
N TYR A 385 -3.36 18.52 -3.19
CA TYR A 385 -2.69 19.56 -3.96
C TYR A 385 -3.66 20.27 -4.90
N ALA A 386 -3.44 21.59 -5.12
CA ALA A 386 -4.26 22.39 -6.03
C ALA A 386 -4.19 21.90 -7.48
N GLU A 387 -3.02 21.37 -7.85
CA GLU A 387 -2.71 20.87 -9.18
C GLU A 387 -2.22 19.42 -9.05
N ASN A 388 -2.33 18.64 -10.13
CA ASN A 388 -1.81 17.28 -10.16
C ASN A 388 -0.29 17.30 -10.01
N GLN A 389 0.24 16.47 -9.10
CA GLN A 389 1.66 16.37 -8.79
C GLN A 389 2.24 15.09 -9.41
N GLN A 390 3.32 15.22 -10.16
CA GLN A 390 4.03 14.06 -10.70
C GLN A 390 4.58 13.17 -9.58
N VAL A 391 4.55 11.85 -9.78
CA VAL A 391 5.06 10.88 -8.81
C VAL A 391 6.56 11.04 -8.59
N GLY A 392 7.30 11.42 -9.64
CA GLY A 392 8.72 11.72 -9.56
C GLY A 392 9.09 12.80 -8.52
N ARG A 393 8.19 13.77 -8.28
CA ARG A 393 8.38 14.79 -7.23
C ARG A 393 8.35 14.19 -5.84
N LEU A 394 7.45 13.21 -5.60
CA LEU A 394 7.41 12.47 -4.35
C LEU A 394 8.70 11.67 -4.18
N HIS A 395 9.09 10.93 -5.20
CA HIS A 395 10.31 10.11 -5.16
C HIS A 395 11.55 10.96 -4.90
N LEU A 396 11.69 12.10 -5.57
CA LEU A 396 12.79 13.04 -5.35
C LEU A 396 12.82 13.54 -3.89
N ALA A 397 11.64 13.92 -3.34
CA ALA A 397 11.55 14.36 -1.96
C ALA A 397 11.93 13.25 -0.96
N LEU A 398 11.49 12.01 -1.19
CA LEU A 398 11.83 10.87 -0.35
C LEU A 398 13.33 10.57 -0.40
N MET A 399 13.93 10.48 -1.60
CA MET A 399 15.37 10.24 -1.74
C MET A 399 16.21 11.28 -1.01
N GLN A 400 15.89 12.57 -1.16
CA GLN A 400 16.59 13.65 -0.44
C GLN A 400 16.46 13.50 1.08
N LYS A 401 15.26 13.13 1.59
CA LYS A 401 15.03 12.89 3.02
C LYS A 401 15.80 11.68 3.56
N PHE A 402 16.01 10.65 2.74
CA PHE A 402 16.89 9.51 3.07
C PHE A 402 18.39 9.81 2.85
N GLY A 403 18.74 11.04 2.46
CA GLY A 403 20.13 11.49 2.29
C GLY A 403 20.77 11.05 0.98
N VAL A 404 20.00 10.70 -0.03
CA VAL A 404 20.51 10.51 -1.41
C VAL A 404 20.80 11.89 -1.99
N ASP A 405 22.03 12.09 -2.47
CA ASP A 405 22.47 13.34 -3.09
C ASP A 405 22.01 13.38 -4.55
N ILE A 406 20.82 13.97 -4.77
CA ILE A 406 20.19 14.03 -6.08
C ILE A 406 19.36 15.33 -6.21
N SER A 407 19.48 16.02 -7.34
CA SER A 407 18.79 17.27 -7.62
C SER A 407 17.56 17.12 -8.53
N SER A 408 17.47 16.02 -9.30
CA SER A 408 16.36 15.73 -10.19
C SER A 408 16.14 14.22 -10.29
N TYR A 409 14.90 13.80 -10.53
CA TYR A 409 14.55 12.40 -10.73
C TYR A 409 13.32 12.25 -11.62
N ALA A 410 13.37 11.31 -12.56
CA ALA A 410 12.36 11.16 -13.59
C ALA A 410 12.13 12.51 -14.32
N ASP A 411 10.87 12.91 -14.46
CA ASP A 411 10.51 14.18 -15.10
C ASP A 411 10.41 15.34 -14.08
N SER A 412 11.10 15.23 -12.93
CA SER A 412 10.95 16.19 -11.82
C SER A 412 12.29 16.74 -11.35
N ASP A 413 12.39 18.06 -11.31
CA ASP A 413 13.52 18.85 -10.79
C ASP A 413 13.20 19.55 -9.45
N LYS A 414 11.99 19.37 -8.94
CA LYS A 414 11.50 19.95 -7.68
C LYS A 414 10.87 18.88 -6.80
N PRO A 415 11.33 18.74 -5.55
CA PRO A 415 10.73 17.79 -4.62
C PRO A 415 9.27 18.15 -4.31
N LEU A 416 8.47 17.15 -3.90
CA LEU A 416 7.09 17.36 -3.46
C LEU A 416 7.07 18.15 -2.15
N PRO A 417 6.41 19.31 -2.08
CA PRO A 417 6.33 20.11 -0.85
C PRO A 417 5.31 19.54 0.14
N GLY A 418 5.42 19.95 1.39
CA GLY A 418 4.41 19.68 2.42
C GLY A 418 4.66 18.43 3.25
N LEU A 419 5.55 17.51 2.86
CA LEU A 419 5.74 16.23 3.55
C LEU A 419 6.17 16.40 5.03
N ASP A 420 7.01 17.38 5.32
CA ASP A 420 7.56 17.69 6.64
C ASP A 420 6.81 18.81 7.38
N GLY A 421 5.70 19.26 6.82
CA GLY A 421 4.93 20.41 7.29
C GLY A 421 5.37 21.73 6.65
N SER A 422 6.29 21.70 5.68
CA SER A 422 6.60 22.86 4.84
C SER A 422 5.36 23.33 4.08
N PRO A 423 5.29 24.60 3.68
CA PRO A 423 4.15 25.14 2.93
C PRO A 423 3.95 24.41 1.59
N PHE A 424 2.70 24.18 1.23
CA PHE A 424 2.30 23.68 -0.08
C PHE A 424 1.06 24.44 -0.56
N LYS A 425 0.70 24.30 -1.84
CA LYS A 425 -0.50 24.93 -2.41
C LYS A 425 -1.67 23.94 -2.32
N PRO A 426 -2.56 24.08 -1.31
CA PRO A 426 -3.68 23.16 -1.15
C PRO A 426 -4.75 23.41 -2.20
N TYR A 427 -5.46 22.35 -2.56
CA TYR A 427 -6.69 22.47 -3.31
C TYR A 427 -7.72 23.27 -2.49
N ARG A 428 -8.28 24.27 -3.12
CA ARG A 428 -9.40 25.04 -2.57
C ARG A 428 -10.57 24.90 -3.50
N GLU A 429 -11.66 24.36 -2.99
CA GLU A 429 -12.89 24.32 -3.77
C GLU A 429 -13.40 25.73 -3.96
N ARG A 430 -13.78 26.05 -5.19
CA ARG A 430 -14.43 27.34 -5.45
C ARG A 430 -15.77 27.35 -4.72
N PRO A 431 -16.15 28.48 -4.09
CA PRO A 431 -17.49 28.62 -3.50
C PRO A 431 -18.58 28.32 -4.54
N PHE A 432 -19.58 27.58 -4.15
CA PHE A 432 -20.77 27.33 -4.96
C PHE A 432 -21.99 27.32 -4.06
N GLU A 433 -23.13 27.71 -4.62
CA GLU A 433 -24.42 27.61 -3.96
C GLU A 433 -24.98 26.20 -4.16
N SER A 434 -25.42 25.56 -3.08
CA SER A 434 -26.09 24.26 -3.16
C SER A 434 -27.61 24.46 -3.00
N TRP A 435 -28.37 23.80 -3.86
CA TRP A 435 -29.84 23.89 -3.88
C TRP A 435 -30.47 22.65 -4.52
N VAL A 436 -31.74 22.45 -4.26
CA VAL A 436 -32.56 21.44 -4.92
C VAL A 436 -33.91 22.00 -5.30
N LYS A 437 -34.37 21.67 -6.50
CA LYS A 437 -35.70 22.01 -7.05
C LYS A 437 -36.36 20.75 -7.58
N LYS A 438 -37.65 20.54 -7.22
CA LYS A 438 -38.52 19.51 -7.78
C LYS A 438 -39.61 20.20 -8.58
N ALA A 439 -39.84 19.75 -9.79
CA ALA A 439 -40.92 20.21 -10.65
C ALA A 439 -41.55 18.99 -11.34
N GLY A 440 -42.79 18.64 -10.96
CA GLY A 440 -43.41 17.40 -11.39
C GLY A 440 -42.58 16.17 -11.02
N GLY A 441 -42.28 15.31 -11.98
CA GLY A 441 -41.44 14.13 -11.82
C GLY A 441 -39.92 14.40 -12.03
N THR A 442 -39.51 15.67 -12.19
CA THR A 442 -38.12 16.05 -12.42
C THR A 442 -37.52 16.67 -11.17
N ILE A 443 -36.32 16.22 -10.82
CA ILE A 443 -35.50 16.75 -9.73
C ILE A 443 -34.22 17.32 -10.34
N THR A 444 -33.90 18.56 -10.00
CA THR A 444 -32.62 19.20 -10.32
C THR A 444 -31.96 19.57 -8.99
N ALA A 445 -30.73 19.09 -8.78
CA ALA A 445 -29.95 19.37 -7.59
C ALA A 445 -28.55 19.89 -7.97
N GLN A 446 -28.10 20.87 -7.20
CA GLN A 446 -26.74 21.40 -7.28
C GLN A 446 -26.09 21.23 -5.91
N GLY A 447 -24.94 20.59 -5.88
CA GLY A 447 -24.27 20.28 -4.63
C GLY A 447 -23.03 19.41 -4.85
N ARG A 448 -22.43 18.97 -3.77
CA ARG A 448 -21.30 18.03 -3.82
C ARG A 448 -21.81 16.60 -4.01
N LEU A 449 -21.33 15.93 -5.04
CA LEU A 449 -21.62 14.52 -5.25
C LEU A 449 -20.72 13.68 -4.34
N ARG A 450 -21.30 12.77 -3.57
CA ARG A 450 -20.58 11.77 -2.78
C ARG A 450 -21.21 10.39 -2.94
N LEU A 451 -20.42 9.36 -2.69
CA LEU A 451 -20.88 7.99 -2.58
C LEU A 451 -21.48 7.75 -1.16
N SER A 452 -22.37 6.75 -1.04
CA SER A 452 -22.77 6.24 0.27
C SER A 452 -21.54 5.80 1.08
N GLU A 453 -21.58 6.03 2.37
CA GLU A 453 -20.54 5.58 3.29
C GLU A 453 -20.63 4.08 3.60
N ASP A 454 -21.76 3.47 3.32
CA ASP A 454 -21.93 2.02 3.40
C ASP A 454 -21.41 1.37 2.11
N LEU A 455 -20.39 0.52 2.23
CA LEU A 455 -19.84 -0.22 1.11
C LEU A 455 -20.84 -1.20 0.47
N ASN A 456 -21.84 -1.69 1.23
CA ASN A 456 -22.96 -2.46 0.69
C ASN A 456 -23.85 -1.62 -0.21
N GLU A 457 -23.84 -0.30 -0.03
CA GLU A 457 -24.48 0.70 -0.86
C GLU A 457 -23.49 1.43 -1.80
N ALA A 458 -22.35 0.85 -2.14
CA ALA A 458 -21.29 1.46 -2.98
C ALA A 458 -21.73 1.91 -4.39
N LYS A 459 -23.00 1.90 -4.66
CA LYS A 459 -23.71 2.25 -5.90
C LYS A 459 -24.70 3.40 -5.71
N ILE A 460 -24.86 3.87 -4.47
CA ILE A 460 -25.81 4.94 -4.15
C ILE A 460 -25.01 6.21 -3.93
N PHE A 461 -25.32 7.21 -4.72
CA PHE A 461 -24.74 8.53 -4.58
C PHE A 461 -25.72 9.48 -3.90
N TYR A 462 -25.15 10.54 -3.37
CA TYR A 462 -25.88 11.62 -2.75
C TYR A 462 -25.35 12.95 -3.27
N ILE A 463 -26.25 13.92 -3.46
CA ILE A 463 -25.88 15.33 -3.63
C ILE A 463 -26.18 16.03 -2.33
N ASP A 464 -25.16 16.54 -1.67
CA ASP A 464 -25.31 17.28 -0.42
C ASP A 464 -25.79 18.71 -0.71
N VAL A 465 -26.89 19.09 -0.06
CA VAL A 465 -27.52 20.39 -0.19
C VAL A 465 -27.58 21.06 1.19
N ALA A 466 -27.02 22.24 1.31
CA ALA A 466 -26.96 22.96 2.59
C ALA A 466 -28.36 23.21 3.18
N GLY A 467 -28.53 22.85 4.45
CA GLY A 467 -29.78 23.06 5.18
C GLY A 467 -30.97 22.19 4.75
N LYS A 468 -30.72 21.15 3.93
CA LYS A 468 -31.74 20.20 3.46
C LYS A 468 -31.21 18.77 3.50
N PRO A 469 -32.08 17.74 3.51
CA PRO A 469 -31.66 16.36 3.28
C PRO A 469 -30.95 16.23 1.93
N SER A 470 -29.86 15.45 1.90
CA SER A 470 -29.12 15.16 0.67
C SER A 470 -30.01 14.46 -0.35
N VAL A 471 -29.89 14.81 -1.63
CA VAL A 471 -30.63 14.14 -2.70
C VAL A 471 -29.98 12.79 -2.99
N ARG A 472 -30.72 11.71 -2.86
CA ARG A 472 -30.27 10.34 -3.13
C ARG A 472 -30.35 10.02 -4.62
N ILE A 473 -29.36 9.32 -5.14
CA ILE A 473 -29.28 8.93 -6.56
C ILE A 473 -29.22 7.40 -6.62
N GLU A 474 -30.32 6.79 -7.05
CA GLU A 474 -30.48 5.34 -7.23
C GLU A 474 -30.73 5.04 -8.72
N VAL A 475 -29.69 5.09 -9.51
CA VAL A 475 -29.81 4.93 -10.96
C VAL A 475 -29.38 3.54 -11.43
N ALA A 476 -29.82 3.14 -12.62
CA ALA A 476 -29.35 1.94 -13.26
C ALA A 476 -27.83 2.03 -13.50
N PHE A 477 -27.14 0.90 -13.56
CA PHE A 477 -25.69 0.85 -13.75
C PHE A 477 -25.26 1.52 -15.06
N ARG A 478 -26.10 1.50 -16.09
CA ARG A 478 -25.88 2.20 -17.35
C ARG A 478 -25.80 3.72 -17.16
N ASP A 479 -26.73 4.32 -16.42
CA ASP A 479 -26.73 5.77 -16.14
C ASP A 479 -25.49 6.17 -15.32
N PHE A 480 -25.09 5.30 -14.39
CA PHE A 480 -23.85 5.47 -13.63
C PHE A 480 -22.63 5.61 -14.54
N HIS A 481 -22.57 4.78 -15.59
CA HIS A 481 -21.50 4.79 -16.57
C HIS A 481 -21.63 5.98 -17.54
N ASP A 482 -22.79 6.17 -18.16
CA ASP A 482 -23.00 7.17 -19.21
C ASP A 482 -22.78 8.61 -18.70
N PHE A 483 -23.11 8.88 -17.43
CA PHE A 483 -22.85 10.16 -16.77
C PHE A 483 -21.56 10.19 -15.96
N ASN A 484 -20.78 9.13 -15.95
CA ASN A 484 -19.51 8.99 -15.22
C ASN A 484 -19.56 9.53 -13.77
N LEU A 485 -20.61 9.15 -13.03
CA LEU A 485 -20.86 9.62 -11.67
C LEU A 485 -19.66 9.39 -10.76
N ALA A 486 -18.96 8.27 -10.95
CA ALA A 486 -17.75 7.94 -10.20
C ALA A 486 -16.65 9.02 -10.34
N TYR A 487 -16.48 9.54 -11.55
CA TYR A 487 -15.48 10.58 -11.84
C TYR A 487 -15.80 11.91 -11.14
N HIS A 488 -17.09 12.22 -11.02
CA HIS A 488 -17.56 13.45 -10.37
C HIS A 488 -17.68 13.37 -8.86
N CYS A 489 -17.46 12.20 -8.27
CA CYS A 489 -17.52 12.03 -6.82
C CYS A 489 -16.50 12.94 -6.11
N GLY A 490 -16.95 13.63 -5.06
CA GLY A 490 -16.15 14.62 -4.33
C GLY A 490 -16.11 16.00 -4.98
N THR A 491 -16.79 16.21 -6.12
CA THR A 491 -16.84 17.52 -6.81
C THR A 491 -18.24 18.14 -6.75
N ALA A 492 -18.29 19.46 -6.95
CA ALA A 492 -19.55 20.18 -7.07
C ALA A 492 -20.14 20.00 -8.49
N ILE A 493 -21.38 19.53 -8.54
CA ILE A 493 -22.11 19.27 -9.78
C ILE A 493 -23.50 19.89 -9.76
N LYS A 494 -24.08 20.04 -10.95
CA LYS A 494 -25.51 20.20 -11.15
C LYS A 494 -26.02 18.96 -11.91
N LEU A 495 -27.01 18.28 -11.34
CA LEU A 495 -27.56 17.06 -11.89
C LEU A 495 -29.07 17.20 -12.01
N THR A 496 -29.61 16.80 -13.14
CA THR A 496 -31.05 16.76 -13.41
C THR A 496 -31.45 15.33 -13.75
N GLY A 497 -32.61 14.91 -13.27
CA GLY A 497 -33.09 13.57 -13.54
C GLY A 497 -34.56 13.38 -13.18
N SER A 498 -35.14 12.26 -13.64
CA SER A 498 -36.45 11.82 -13.18
C SER A 498 -36.31 11.24 -11.78
N GLY A 499 -37.27 11.53 -10.92
CA GLY A 499 -37.22 11.05 -9.54
C GLY A 499 -38.52 11.21 -8.77
N VAL A 500 -38.48 10.71 -7.55
CA VAL A 500 -39.62 10.63 -6.64
C VAL A 500 -39.25 11.22 -5.27
N ASP A 501 -40.28 11.53 -4.48
CA ASP A 501 -40.15 11.85 -3.08
C ASP A 501 -40.58 10.64 -2.27
N ARG A 502 -39.70 10.15 -1.41
CA ARG A 502 -39.94 9.03 -0.51
C ARG A 502 -39.91 9.54 0.93
N GLY A 503 -41.06 10.05 1.40
CA GLY A 503 -41.18 10.51 2.79
C GLY A 503 -40.26 11.68 3.15
N GLY A 504 -40.07 12.67 2.24
CA GLY A 504 -39.17 13.81 2.40
C GLY A 504 -37.75 13.60 1.87
N GLN A 505 -37.40 12.37 1.51
CA GLN A 505 -36.16 12.06 0.81
C GLN A 505 -36.37 12.14 -0.71
N LEU A 506 -35.72 13.11 -1.36
CA LEU A 506 -35.74 13.18 -2.82
C LEU A 506 -34.78 12.12 -3.40
N VAL A 507 -35.28 11.32 -4.33
CA VAL A 507 -34.55 10.21 -4.96
C VAL A 507 -34.57 10.39 -6.47
N ILE A 508 -33.41 10.51 -7.11
CA ILE A 508 -33.27 10.50 -8.57
C ILE A 508 -33.09 9.04 -9.00
N THR A 509 -33.96 8.56 -9.88
CA THR A 509 -33.98 7.18 -10.38
C THR A 509 -33.45 7.05 -11.81
N LYS A 510 -33.37 8.16 -12.55
CA LYS A 510 -32.77 8.24 -13.89
C LYS A 510 -32.14 9.61 -14.08
N VAL A 511 -30.84 9.64 -14.46
CA VAL A 511 -30.14 10.88 -14.79
C VAL A 511 -30.46 11.29 -16.23
N THR A 512 -30.72 12.56 -16.47
CA THR A 512 -30.92 13.13 -17.81
C THR A 512 -29.86 14.14 -18.17
N GLU A 513 -29.26 14.81 -17.19
CA GLU A 513 -28.18 15.77 -17.42
C GLU A 513 -27.26 15.84 -16.19
N LEU A 514 -25.94 15.94 -16.45
CA LEU A 514 -24.94 16.22 -15.43
C LEU A 514 -23.98 17.28 -15.94
N LYS A 515 -23.74 18.32 -15.14
CA LYS A 515 -22.74 19.36 -15.40
C LYS A 515 -21.82 19.51 -14.20
N SER A 516 -20.50 19.46 -14.45
CA SER A 516 -19.52 19.90 -13.44
C SER A 516 -19.57 21.42 -13.32
N LEU A 517 -19.63 21.94 -12.09
CA LEU A 517 -19.68 23.40 -11.88
C LEU A 517 -18.33 24.08 -12.14
N PHE A 518 -17.23 23.36 -12.10
CA PHE A 518 -15.88 23.91 -12.17
C PHE A 518 -15.04 23.41 -13.35
N GLY A 519 -15.72 22.96 -14.42
CA GLY A 519 -15.12 22.79 -15.73
C GLY A 519 -13.91 21.88 -15.81
N ARG A 520 -14.01 20.64 -15.31
CA ARG A 520 -13.19 19.54 -15.84
C ARG A 520 -14.07 18.77 -16.85
N LYS A 521 -13.85 19.00 -18.13
CA LYS A 521 -14.31 18.03 -19.14
C LYS A 521 -13.57 16.73 -18.85
N PRO A 522 -14.25 15.56 -18.76
CA PRO A 522 -13.59 14.28 -18.91
C PRO A 522 -12.78 14.40 -20.20
N GLY A 523 -11.52 13.96 -20.16
CA GLY A 523 -10.74 13.92 -21.39
C GLY A 523 -11.58 13.22 -22.45
N THR A 524 -11.98 13.95 -23.48
CA THR A 524 -12.57 13.37 -24.69
C THR A 524 -11.52 12.41 -25.21
N GLN A 525 -11.79 11.13 -25.11
CA GLN A 525 -11.07 10.14 -25.88
C GLN A 525 -11.37 10.45 -27.36
N ASN A 526 -10.47 11.15 -28.01
CA ASN A 526 -10.37 11.09 -29.47
C ASN A 526 -9.52 9.86 -29.79
N GLY A 527 -10.16 8.92 -30.50
CA GLY A 527 -9.58 7.91 -31.36
C GLY A 527 -8.72 6.83 -30.69
#